data_71adf300a317ee822899fa806289e5bf
#
_entry.id   71adf300a317ee822899fa806289e5bf
#
_cell.length_a   1.000
_cell.length_b   1.000
_cell.length_c   1.000
_cell.angle_alpha   90.00
_cell.angle_beta   90.00
_cell.angle_gamma   90.00
#
_symmetry.space_group_name_H-M   'P 1'
#
loop_
_entity.id
_entity.type
_entity.pdbx_description
1 polymer ?
#
loop_
_entity_poly.entity_id
_entity_poly.type
_entity_poly.pdbx_seq_one_letter_code
_entity_poly.pdbx_strand_id
1 'polypeptide(L)'
;TIIMATGFNFGTDLSSLEVATGGGNFEPPKPGKHSAFITRAEMTTSKSGRPMLVTDWMIDGDDDDAGKALTDRTVFTINKNGKTFIHFNIPKYFSAAGLWPADARERADLLSPQKIDTTVKRVCENLEGAHATLVTRISKPRPRLDDYGRPAYEEDENGITILGENGAPKPAFWPPRAEISSID
;
A
#
# COMPACT_ATOMS: atom_id res chain seq x y z
N THR A 1 -27.79 -24.92 -25.76
CA THR A 1 -26.50 -24.46 -25.19
C THR A 1 -26.70 -24.30 -23.70
N ILE A 2 -26.18 -25.25 -22.90
CA ILE A 2 -26.22 -25.19 -21.44
C ILE A 2 -25.05 -24.32 -20.98
N ILE A 3 -25.34 -23.17 -20.45
CA ILE A 3 -24.36 -22.34 -19.74
C ILE A 3 -24.19 -23.00 -18.38
N MET A 4 -23.10 -23.72 -18.18
CA MET A 4 -22.68 -24.14 -16.85
C MET A 4 -22.22 -22.90 -16.09
N ALA A 5 -23.02 -22.49 -15.13
CA ALA A 5 -22.56 -21.54 -14.12
C ALA A 5 -21.43 -22.22 -13.36
N THR A 6 -20.21 -21.69 -13.47
CA THR A 6 -19.10 -22.07 -12.60
C THR A 6 -19.42 -21.60 -11.19
N GLY A 7 -20.07 -22.46 -10.41
CA GLY A 7 -20.32 -22.20 -9.01
C GLY A 7 -19.00 -22.15 -8.27
N PHE A 8 -18.75 -21.05 -7.56
CA PHE A 8 -17.64 -20.97 -6.61
C PHE A 8 -17.89 -21.98 -5.49
N ASN A 9 -16.95 -22.91 -5.30
CA ASN A 9 -17.00 -23.82 -4.16
C ASN A 9 -16.26 -23.16 -2.99
N PHE A 10 -17.00 -22.61 -2.06
CA PHE A 10 -16.43 -21.95 -0.87
C PHE A 10 -15.91 -22.92 0.19
N GLY A 11 -16.12 -24.24 0.01
CA GLY A 11 -15.65 -25.26 0.95
C GLY A 11 -16.29 -25.21 2.35
N THR A 12 -17.16 -24.24 2.59
CA THR A 12 -17.84 -23.98 3.87
C THR A 12 -19.26 -23.51 3.62
N ASP A 13 -20.18 -23.93 4.47
CA ASP A 13 -21.56 -23.42 4.45
C ASP A 13 -21.58 -21.98 4.95
N LEU A 14 -21.74 -21.03 4.02
CA LEU A 14 -21.77 -19.60 4.32
C LEU A 14 -23.00 -19.17 5.12
N SER A 15 -24.06 -19.97 5.14
CA SER A 15 -25.31 -19.65 5.86
C SER A 15 -25.14 -19.70 7.39
N SER A 16 -24.10 -20.38 7.86
CA SER A 16 -23.76 -20.50 9.28
C SER A 16 -22.72 -19.48 9.77
N LEU A 17 -22.17 -18.67 8.86
CA LEU A 17 -21.17 -17.68 9.22
C LEU A 17 -21.82 -16.34 9.58
N GLU A 18 -21.43 -15.80 10.72
CA GLU A 18 -21.76 -14.42 11.05
C GLU A 18 -21.06 -13.49 10.07
N VAL A 19 -21.79 -12.53 9.54
CA VAL A 19 -21.18 -11.44 8.74
C VAL A 19 -20.31 -10.65 9.70
N ALA A 20 -19.01 -10.66 9.45
CA ALA A 20 -18.09 -9.80 10.18
C ALA A 20 -18.60 -8.36 10.05
N THR A 21 -19.08 -7.79 11.16
CA THR A 21 -19.42 -6.37 11.21
C THR A 21 -18.13 -5.62 10.91
N GLY A 22 -18.01 -5.09 9.70
CA GLY A 22 -16.89 -4.24 9.25
C GLY A 22 -16.89 -2.95 10.06
N GLY A 23 -16.30 -2.98 11.22
CA GLY A 23 -16.27 -1.92 12.21
C GLY A 23 -15.35 -2.25 13.37
N GLY A 24 -14.37 -3.14 13.17
CA GLY A 24 -13.25 -3.24 14.08
C GLY A 24 -12.56 -1.87 14.07
N ASN A 25 -12.34 -1.28 15.24
CA ASN A 25 -11.42 -0.15 15.40
C ASN A 25 -10.08 -0.58 14.81
N PHE A 26 -9.87 -0.25 13.52
CA PHE A 26 -8.58 -0.47 12.88
C PHE A 26 -7.62 0.56 13.47
N GLU A 27 -7.02 0.19 14.58
CA GLU A 27 -5.99 0.98 15.19
C GLU A 27 -4.70 0.79 14.37
N PRO A 28 -4.17 1.86 13.75
CA PRO A 28 -2.94 1.74 12.99
C PRO A 28 -1.78 1.36 13.92
N PRO A 29 -0.71 0.72 13.39
CA PRO A 29 0.51 0.50 14.16
C PRO A 29 1.06 1.79 14.73
N LYS A 30 1.64 1.72 15.93
CA LYS A 30 2.32 2.85 16.56
C LYS A 30 3.51 3.31 15.69
N PRO A 31 3.91 4.58 15.76
CA PRO A 31 5.17 5.00 15.15
C PRO A 31 6.36 4.27 15.80
N GLY A 32 7.24 3.72 14.98
CA GLY A 32 8.40 3.00 15.49
C GLY A 32 8.99 2.00 14.50
N LYS A 33 9.83 1.12 15.02
CA LYS A 33 10.42 0.01 14.28
C LYS A 33 9.63 -1.25 14.58
N HIS A 34 9.27 -1.98 13.54
CA HIS A 34 8.52 -3.22 13.61
C HIS A 34 9.18 -4.28 12.75
N SER A 35 9.32 -5.49 13.27
CA SER A 35 9.61 -6.65 12.44
C SER A 35 8.35 -7.02 11.66
N ALA A 36 8.48 -7.24 10.37
CA ALA A 36 7.33 -7.55 9.52
C ALA A 36 7.73 -8.42 8.34
N PHE A 37 6.75 -9.09 7.75
CA PHE A 37 6.94 -9.89 6.54
C PHE A 37 5.91 -9.51 5.47
N ILE A 38 6.29 -9.73 4.22
CA ILE A 38 5.42 -9.47 3.07
C ILE A 38 4.44 -10.63 2.91
N THR A 39 3.15 -10.33 2.94
CA THR A 39 2.07 -11.30 2.70
C THR A 39 1.64 -11.34 1.24
N ARG A 40 1.85 -10.26 0.50
CA ARG A 40 1.52 -10.14 -0.91
C ARG A 40 2.39 -9.09 -1.58
N ALA A 41 2.83 -9.37 -2.79
CA ALA A 41 3.50 -8.40 -3.65
C ALA A 41 2.90 -8.47 -5.06
N GLU A 42 2.55 -7.32 -5.63
CA GLU A 42 1.99 -7.23 -6.97
C GLU A 42 2.40 -5.97 -7.70
N MET A 43 2.42 -6.06 -9.02
CA MET A 43 2.56 -4.89 -9.88
C MET A 43 1.20 -4.36 -10.29
N THR A 44 1.06 -3.04 -10.23
CA THR A 44 -0.13 -2.34 -10.67
C THR A 44 0.24 -1.01 -11.32
N THR A 45 -0.76 -0.24 -11.68
CA THR A 45 -0.57 1.09 -12.26
C THR A 45 -1.13 2.15 -11.30
N SER A 46 -0.35 3.17 -11.02
CA SER A 46 -0.78 4.31 -10.21
C SER A 46 -1.87 5.12 -10.93
N LYS A 47 -2.59 5.98 -10.21
CA LYS A 47 -3.59 6.90 -10.79
C LYS A 47 -3.04 7.79 -11.91
N SER A 48 -1.73 8.04 -11.92
CA SER A 48 -1.03 8.80 -12.96
C SER A 48 -0.48 7.93 -14.11
N GLY A 49 -0.89 6.66 -14.21
CA GLY A 49 -0.47 5.75 -15.28
C GLY A 49 0.94 5.17 -15.10
N ARG A 50 1.61 5.38 -13.96
CA ARG A 50 2.97 4.89 -13.74
C ARG A 50 2.98 3.50 -13.11
N PRO A 51 3.89 2.59 -13.53
CA PRO A 51 4.08 1.30 -12.88
C PRO A 51 4.40 1.47 -11.39
N MET A 52 3.77 0.64 -10.56
CA MET A 52 3.85 0.74 -9.11
C MET A 52 3.87 -0.67 -8.51
N LEU A 53 4.83 -0.92 -7.63
CA LEU A 53 4.87 -2.10 -6.78
C LEU A 53 4.01 -1.85 -5.53
N VAL A 54 3.09 -2.75 -5.26
CA VAL A 54 2.29 -2.77 -4.05
C VAL A 54 2.70 -3.96 -3.22
N THR A 55 3.05 -3.73 -1.96
CA THR A 55 3.38 -4.78 -1.00
C THR A 55 2.50 -4.65 0.23
N ASP A 56 1.86 -5.77 0.60
CA ASP A 56 1.13 -5.86 1.86
C ASP A 56 2.03 -6.54 2.89
N TRP A 57 2.14 -5.92 4.04
CA TRP A 57 3.00 -6.32 5.15
C TRP A 57 2.16 -6.68 6.36
N MET A 58 2.63 -7.65 7.11
CA MET A 58 2.10 -7.99 8.43
C MET A 58 3.21 -7.87 9.46
N ILE A 59 2.92 -7.14 10.54
CA ILE A 59 3.84 -7.05 11.68
C ILE A 59 3.85 -8.39 12.41
N ASP A 60 5.04 -8.93 12.62
CA ASP A 60 5.26 -10.20 13.30
C ASP A 60 5.89 -10.01 14.69
N GLY A 61 6.10 -11.12 15.39
CA GLY A 61 6.85 -11.19 16.64
C GLY A 61 6.04 -10.84 17.88
N ASP A 62 6.78 -10.50 18.94
CA ASP A 62 6.25 -10.17 20.26
C ASP A 62 5.93 -8.66 20.40
N ASP A 63 5.78 -7.96 19.28
CA ASP A 63 5.43 -6.54 19.25
C ASP A 63 3.96 -6.34 19.65
N ASP A 64 3.65 -5.27 20.38
CA ASP A 64 2.27 -4.86 20.72
C ASP A 64 1.39 -4.71 19.50
N ASP A 65 2.00 -4.41 18.34
CA ASP A 65 1.33 -4.22 17.06
C ASP A 65 1.34 -5.49 16.17
N ALA A 66 1.74 -6.65 16.71
CA ALA A 66 1.72 -7.92 15.98
C ALA A 66 0.36 -8.23 15.36
N GLY A 67 0.36 -8.71 14.11
CA GLY A 67 -0.85 -9.00 13.35
C GLY A 67 -1.51 -7.78 12.69
N LYS A 68 -1.02 -6.56 12.91
CA LYS A 68 -1.48 -5.38 12.17
C LYS A 68 -0.88 -5.37 10.76
N ALA A 69 -1.70 -5.00 9.79
CA ALA A 69 -1.32 -4.96 8.38
C ALA A 69 -0.99 -3.54 7.93
N LEU A 70 -0.03 -3.43 7.01
CA LEU A 70 0.38 -2.20 6.33
C LEU A 70 0.49 -2.46 4.84
N THR A 71 0.22 -1.43 4.04
CA THR A 71 0.44 -1.50 2.58
C THR A 71 1.42 -0.42 2.17
N ASP A 72 2.50 -0.79 1.49
CA ASP A 72 3.38 0.14 0.78
C ASP A 72 3.02 0.19 -0.71
N ARG A 73 3.13 1.39 -1.28
CA ARG A 73 2.87 1.66 -2.70
C ARG A 73 4.02 2.45 -3.26
N THR A 74 4.96 1.75 -3.86
CA THR A 74 6.19 2.34 -4.42
C THR A 74 6.11 2.43 -5.93
N VAL A 75 6.03 3.65 -6.49
CA VAL A 75 6.17 3.85 -7.94
C VAL A 75 7.59 3.52 -8.38
N PHE A 76 7.74 2.93 -9.58
CA PHE A 76 9.06 2.55 -10.09
C PHE A 76 9.98 3.73 -10.33
N THR A 77 9.42 4.84 -10.79
CA THR A 77 10.21 6.02 -11.15
C THR A 77 9.69 7.28 -10.49
N ILE A 78 10.61 8.16 -10.15
CA ILE A 78 10.34 9.51 -9.64
C ILE A 78 11.01 10.54 -10.54
N ASN A 79 10.38 11.69 -10.69
CA ASN A 79 10.95 12.83 -11.41
C ASN A 79 11.49 13.85 -10.40
N LYS A 80 12.74 14.23 -10.56
CA LYS A 80 13.41 15.26 -9.73
C LYS A 80 14.24 16.14 -10.63
N ASN A 81 14.00 17.45 -10.59
CA ASN A 81 14.75 18.45 -11.40
C ASN A 81 14.78 18.12 -12.90
N GLY A 82 13.64 17.70 -13.46
CA GLY A 82 13.52 17.35 -14.88
C GLY A 82 14.17 16.03 -15.30
N LYS A 83 14.72 15.27 -14.36
CA LYS A 83 15.32 13.94 -14.60
C LYS A 83 14.48 12.84 -13.95
N THR A 84 14.39 11.70 -14.63
CA THR A 84 13.74 10.50 -14.12
C THR A 84 14.74 9.60 -13.42
N PHE A 85 14.38 9.14 -12.23
CA PHE A 85 15.20 8.23 -11.42
C PHE A 85 14.35 7.00 -11.01
N ILE A 86 15.01 5.86 -10.80
CA ILE A 86 14.39 4.73 -10.11
C ILE A 86 14.13 5.14 -8.66
N HIS A 87 12.95 4.82 -8.15
CA HIS A 87 12.61 5.12 -6.75
C HIS A 87 13.53 4.34 -5.80
N PHE A 88 14.01 4.98 -4.75
CA PHE A 88 15.03 4.44 -3.84
C PHE A 88 14.65 3.14 -3.12
N ASN A 89 13.36 2.82 -2.98
CA ASN A 89 12.90 1.56 -2.42
C ASN A 89 12.94 0.40 -3.42
N ILE A 90 12.92 0.64 -4.73
CA ILE A 90 12.94 -0.43 -5.74
C ILE A 90 14.17 -1.32 -5.62
N PRO A 91 15.41 -0.77 -5.51
CA PRO A 91 16.59 -1.60 -5.25
C PRO A 91 16.49 -2.47 -4.00
N LYS A 92 15.86 -1.96 -2.93
CA LYS A 92 15.68 -2.73 -1.68
C LYS A 92 14.78 -3.94 -1.90
N TYR A 93 13.64 -3.76 -2.57
CA TYR A 93 12.74 -4.86 -2.90
C TYR A 93 13.40 -5.89 -3.83
N PHE A 94 14.11 -5.43 -4.85
CA PHE A 94 14.84 -6.32 -5.76
C PHE A 94 15.96 -7.08 -5.05
N SER A 95 16.67 -6.43 -4.11
CA SER A 95 17.69 -7.07 -3.27
C SER A 95 17.08 -8.12 -2.36
N ALA A 96 15.97 -7.82 -1.70
CA ALA A 96 15.25 -8.76 -0.84
C ALA A 96 14.74 -9.98 -1.64
N ALA A 97 14.36 -9.78 -2.89
CA ALA A 97 14.00 -10.86 -3.82
C ALA A 97 15.21 -11.62 -4.39
N GLY A 98 16.46 -11.22 -4.06
CA GLY A 98 17.68 -11.83 -4.62
C GLY A 98 17.95 -11.48 -6.09
N LEU A 99 17.36 -10.40 -6.61
CA LEU A 99 17.39 -10.03 -8.03
C LEU A 99 18.00 -8.64 -8.29
N TRP A 100 18.85 -8.14 -7.39
CA TRP A 100 19.56 -6.88 -7.57
C TRP A 100 21.08 -7.12 -7.67
N PRO A 101 21.65 -7.28 -8.89
CA PRO A 101 23.08 -7.55 -9.07
C PRO A 101 23.94 -6.37 -8.63
N ALA A 102 25.16 -6.66 -8.18
CA ALA A 102 26.15 -5.62 -7.87
C ALA A 102 26.65 -4.94 -9.16
N ASP A 103 26.71 -5.66 -10.27
CA ASP A 103 27.16 -5.13 -11.56
C ASP A 103 26.10 -4.24 -12.22
N ALA A 104 26.52 -3.07 -12.70
CA ALA A 104 25.62 -2.10 -13.31
C ALA A 104 25.06 -2.55 -14.67
N ARG A 105 25.82 -3.35 -15.44
CA ARG A 105 25.37 -3.85 -16.75
C ARG A 105 24.32 -4.93 -16.56
N GLU A 106 24.52 -5.83 -15.59
CA GLU A 106 23.53 -6.83 -15.24
C GLU A 106 22.22 -6.19 -14.74
N ARG A 107 22.31 -5.13 -13.93
CA ARG A 107 21.12 -4.36 -13.54
C ARG A 107 20.40 -3.74 -14.73
N ALA A 108 21.16 -3.11 -15.65
CA ALA A 108 20.59 -2.53 -16.85
C ALA A 108 19.90 -3.59 -17.75
N ASP A 109 20.49 -4.77 -17.85
CA ASP A 109 19.91 -5.89 -18.59
C ASP A 109 18.61 -6.40 -17.97
N LEU A 110 18.54 -6.56 -16.64
CA LEU A 110 17.32 -6.95 -15.91
C LEU A 110 16.19 -5.93 -16.05
N LEU A 111 16.54 -4.65 -16.12
CA LEU A 111 15.58 -3.55 -16.24
C LEU A 111 15.28 -3.17 -17.70
N SER A 112 15.86 -3.90 -18.67
CA SER A 112 15.63 -3.65 -20.08
C SER A 112 14.16 -3.89 -20.46
N PRO A 113 13.63 -3.21 -21.51
CA PRO A 113 12.25 -3.40 -21.96
C PRO A 113 11.88 -4.84 -22.29
N GLN A 114 12.87 -5.68 -22.66
CA GLN A 114 12.67 -7.08 -22.99
C GLN A 114 12.54 -8.00 -21.78
N LYS A 115 13.09 -7.60 -20.62
CA LYS A 115 13.19 -8.44 -19.41
C LYS A 115 12.40 -7.92 -18.22
N ILE A 116 12.07 -6.63 -18.21
CA ILE A 116 11.49 -5.98 -17.01
C ILE A 116 10.22 -6.68 -16.52
N ASP A 117 9.31 -7.06 -17.41
CA ASP A 117 8.05 -7.69 -17.01
C ASP A 117 8.30 -9.05 -16.33
N THR A 118 9.19 -9.86 -16.91
CA THR A 118 9.57 -11.16 -16.33
C THR A 118 10.34 -10.99 -15.01
N THR A 119 11.23 -10.00 -14.96
CA THR A 119 12.01 -9.69 -13.75
C THR A 119 11.09 -9.27 -12.61
N VAL A 120 10.15 -8.36 -12.87
CA VAL A 120 9.21 -7.87 -11.87
C VAL A 120 8.28 -8.98 -11.37
N LYS A 121 7.80 -9.85 -12.25
CA LYS A 121 7.01 -11.01 -11.84
C LYS A 121 7.79 -11.89 -10.86
N ARG A 122 9.05 -12.20 -11.15
CA ARG A 122 9.92 -12.98 -10.26
C ARG A 122 10.19 -12.24 -8.94
N VAL A 123 10.36 -10.91 -8.99
CA VAL A 123 10.49 -10.10 -7.76
C VAL A 123 9.25 -10.26 -6.89
N CYS A 124 8.06 -10.11 -7.43
CA CYS A 124 6.82 -10.27 -6.67
C CYS A 124 6.72 -11.68 -6.06
N GLU A 125 6.99 -12.73 -6.84
CA GLU A 125 6.96 -14.11 -6.36
C GLU A 125 7.98 -14.37 -5.23
N ASN A 126 9.19 -13.79 -5.33
CA ASN A 126 10.24 -13.98 -4.33
C ASN A 126 10.09 -13.08 -3.09
N LEU A 127 9.29 -12.02 -3.17
CA LEU A 127 9.05 -11.13 -2.03
C LEU A 127 8.07 -11.70 -1.01
N GLU A 128 7.16 -12.58 -1.42
CA GLU A 128 6.21 -13.17 -0.48
C GLU A 128 6.94 -13.98 0.58
N GLY A 129 6.67 -13.69 1.85
CA GLY A 129 7.37 -14.26 3.01
C GLY A 129 8.70 -13.60 3.36
N ALA A 130 9.18 -12.61 2.57
CA ALA A 130 10.40 -11.88 2.91
C ALA A 130 10.18 -11.01 4.16
N HIS A 131 11.16 -11.04 5.07
CA HIS A 131 11.16 -10.28 6.31
C HIS A 131 12.01 -9.02 6.20
N ALA A 132 11.57 -7.96 6.88
CA ALA A 132 12.33 -6.72 7.01
C ALA A 132 11.93 -5.97 8.29
N THR A 133 12.75 -5.00 8.67
CA THR A 133 12.37 -4.02 9.68
C THR A 133 11.68 -2.83 9.00
N LEU A 134 10.43 -2.60 9.36
CA LEU A 134 9.69 -1.43 8.91
C LEU A 134 9.84 -0.29 9.92
N VAL A 135 10.09 0.91 9.43
CA VAL A 135 9.94 2.12 10.25
C VAL A 135 8.62 2.78 9.88
N THR A 136 7.70 2.83 10.83
CA THR A 136 6.37 3.42 10.64
C THR A 136 6.31 4.82 11.21
N ARG A 137 5.45 5.64 10.63
CA ARG A 137 5.09 6.97 11.12
C ARG A 137 3.61 7.19 10.94
N ILE A 138 3.04 8.10 11.71
CA ILE A 138 1.68 8.56 11.48
C ILE A 138 1.73 9.73 10.49
N SER A 139 1.01 9.61 9.40
CA SER A 139 0.89 10.69 8.43
C SER A 139 0.12 11.88 9.03
N LYS A 140 0.42 13.08 8.57
CA LYS A 140 -0.41 14.24 8.88
C LYS A 140 -1.80 14.08 8.25
N PRO A 141 -2.86 14.56 8.90
CA PRO A 141 -4.17 14.64 8.29
C PRO A 141 -4.08 15.35 6.93
N ARG A 142 -4.70 14.76 5.92
CA ARG A 142 -4.74 15.36 4.57
C ARG A 142 -6.10 15.96 4.33
N PRO A 143 -6.19 17.20 3.78
CA PRO A 143 -7.48 17.77 3.41
C PRO A 143 -8.23 16.84 2.46
N ARG A 144 -9.51 16.65 2.72
CA ARG A 144 -10.41 16.01 1.74
C ARG A 144 -10.72 17.03 0.64
N LEU A 145 -10.77 16.55 -0.57
CA LEU A 145 -11.21 17.35 -1.72
C LEU A 145 -12.51 16.78 -2.25
N ASP A 146 -13.37 17.64 -2.75
CA ASP A 146 -14.57 17.26 -3.49
C ASP A 146 -14.21 16.73 -4.90
N ASP A 147 -15.21 16.32 -5.66
CA ASP A 147 -15.03 15.80 -7.02
C ASP A 147 -14.43 16.82 -8.02
N TYR A 148 -14.44 18.09 -7.66
CA TYR A 148 -13.88 19.20 -8.42
C TYR A 148 -12.50 19.65 -7.92
N GLY A 149 -11.92 18.94 -6.95
CA GLY A 149 -10.61 19.26 -6.39
C GLY A 149 -10.60 20.44 -5.40
N ARG A 150 -11.75 20.89 -4.92
CA ARG A 150 -11.88 21.95 -3.90
C ARG A 150 -11.89 21.36 -2.50
N PRO A 151 -11.49 22.11 -1.45
CA PRO A 151 -11.58 21.63 -0.08
C PRO A 151 -13.00 21.17 0.27
N ALA A 152 -13.13 19.93 0.75
CA ALA A 152 -14.37 19.43 1.32
C ALA A 152 -14.50 19.86 2.78
N TYR A 153 -15.73 19.97 3.26
CA TYR A 153 -16.04 20.37 4.63
C TYR A 153 -16.73 19.22 5.37
N GLU A 154 -16.65 19.22 6.70
CA GLU A 154 -17.39 18.28 7.52
C GLU A 154 -18.89 18.57 7.43
N GLU A 155 -19.69 17.51 7.31
CA GLU A 155 -21.15 17.57 7.27
C GLU A 155 -21.73 16.72 8.41
N ASP A 156 -22.88 17.13 8.91
CA ASP A 156 -23.66 16.35 9.87
C ASP A 156 -24.44 15.20 9.16
N GLU A 157 -25.17 14.42 9.92
CA GLU A 157 -25.99 13.30 9.42
C GLU A 157 -27.07 13.70 8.40
N ASN A 158 -27.39 14.99 8.31
CA ASN A 158 -28.38 15.56 7.39
C ASN A 158 -27.71 16.22 6.16
N GLY A 159 -26.37 16.14 6.03
CA GLY A 159 -25.61 16.77 4.95
C GLY A 159 -25.43 18.29 5.12
N ILE A 160 -25.61 18.81 6.33
CA ILE A 160 -25.42 20.24 6.64
C ILE A 160 -23.97 20.47 7.06
N THR A 161 -23.31 21.43 6.41
CA THR A 161 -21.92 21.78 6.72
C THR A 161 -21.76 22.22 8.17
N ILE A 162 -20.86 21.58 8.90
CA ILE A 162 -20.52 21.93 10.29
C ILE A 162 -19.65 23.19 10.28
N LEU A 163 -20.00 24.16 11.14
CA LEU A 163 -19.21 25.36 11.34
C LEU A 163 -18.23 25.19 12.50
N GLY A 164 -17.03 25.71 12.35
CA GLY A 164 -16.06 25.82 13.42
C GLY A 164 -16.38 26.92 14.40
N GLU A 165 -15.60 27.04 15.46
CA GLU A 165 -15.79 28.06 16.53
C GLU A 165 -15.80 29.51 16.03
N ASN A 166 -15.13 29.77 14.91
CA ASN A 166 -15.07 31.06 14.24
C ASN A 166 -16.22 31.31 13.25
N GLY A 167 -17.20 30.40 13.17
CA GLY A 167 -18.33 30.49 12.24
C GLY A 167 -17.99 30.16 10.79
N ALA A 168 -16.74 29.77 10.47
CA ALA A 168 -16.35 29.33 9.16
C ALA A 168 -16.62 27.81 8.98
N PRO A 169 -16.84 27.31 7.72
CA PRO A 169 -16.96 25.90 7.46
C PRO A 169 -15.76 25.11 7.98
N LYS A 170 -16.04 24.02 8.71
CA LYS A 170 -14.99 23.17 9.27
C LYS A 170 -14.40 22.27 8.18
N PRO A 171 -13.09 22.38 7.85
CA PRO A 171 -12.49 21.56 6.81
C PRO A 171 -12.55 20.08 7.16
N ALA A 172 -12.94 19.24 6.19
CA ALA A 172 -12.88 17.81 6.33
C ALA A 172 -11.46 17.29 6.03
N PHE A 173 -10.98 16.39 6.85
CA PHE A 173 -9.68 15.73 6.67
C PHE A 173 -9.84 14.23 6.60
N TRP A 174 -8.96 13.60 5.82
CA TRP A 174 -8.75 12.17 5.95
C TRP A 174 -8.05 11.90 7.29
N PRO A 175 -8.49 10.87 8.02
CA PRO A 175 -7.83 10.51 9.26
C PRO A 175 -6.35 10.21 9.05
N PRO A 176 -5.49 10.47 10.04
CA PRO A 176 -4.10 10.06 10.01
C PRO A 176 -3.98 8.56 9.74
N ARG A 177 -2.95 8.18 8.98
CA ARG A 177 -2.67 6.77 8.63
C ARG A 177 -1.27 6.40 9.06
N ALA A 178 -1.07 5.15 9.43
CA ALA A 178 0.27 4.62 9.51
C ALA A 178 0.85 4.48 8.11
N GLU A 179 2.06 4.98 7.92
CA GLU A 179 2.81 4.91 6.66
C GLU A 179 4.17 4.29 6.93
N ILE A 180 4.65 3.48 6.00
CA ILE A 180 6.02 2.99 6.02
C ILE A 180 6.94 4.14 5.57
N SER A 181 7.84 4.57 6.45
CA SER A 181 8.81 5.63 6.16
C SER A 181 10.15 5.10 5.66
N SER A 182 10.56 3.91 6.10
CA SER A 182 11.70 3.18 5.55
C SER A 182 11.54 1.68 5.74
N ILE A 183 12.30 0.92 4.95
CA ILE A 183 12.45 -0.54 4.99
C ILE A 183 13.95 -0.80 5.12
N ASP A 184 14.34 -1.52 6.18
CA ASP A 184 15.75 -1.83 6.51
C ASP A 184 15.99 -3.34 6.54
#